data_5158f62e67f6281d5730762a68047f4c
#
_entry.id   5158f62e67f6281d5730762a68047f4c
#
_cell.length_a   1.000
_cell.length_b   1.000
_cell.length_c   1.000
_cell.angle_alpha   90.00
_cell.angle_beta   90.00
_cell.angle_gamma   90.00
#
_symmetry.space_group_name_H-M   'P 1'
#
loop_
_entity.id
_entity.type
_entity.pdbx_description
1 polymer ?
#
loop_
_entity_poly.entity_id
_entity_poly.type
_entity_poly.pdbx_seq_one_letter_code
_entity_poly.pdbx_strand_id
1 'polypeptide(L)'
;MQTKHSISALTVLSLLVILVAGCAGSAGSAKPLTAAGKPETLTRYTKLALATSAQGDASTMTAADRERIAALVARKVKELAPNRFADVAATTPDSETLHATIAFTRYDEGNAFARFMLAGLGQIHIDAEVTLEDRVLQTVIGKFEVTKTFAWGGIYGGATRINDVEEGFAEAVAKVVLGQPAE
;
A
#
# COMPACT_ATOMS: atom_id res chain seq x y z
N MET A 1 41.03 1.60 41.35
CA MET A 1 40.88 2.43 40.16
C MET A 1 39.57 2.02 39.46
N GLN A 2 38.45 2.72 39.73
CA GLN A 2 37.15 2.44 39.17
C GLN A 2 36.90 3.46 38.04
N THR A 3 36.92 3.02 36.82
CA THR A 3 36.50 3.82 35.65
C THR A 3 34.97 3.76 35.54
N LYS A 4 34.30 4.85 35.93
CA LYS A 4 32.89 5.06 35.69
C LYS A 4 32.67 5.31 34.20
N HIS A 5 32.05 4.36 33.50
CA HIS A 5 31.52 4.59 32.17
C HIS A 5 30.27 5.46 32.24
N SER A 6 30.45 6.74 32.00
CA SER A 6 29.37 7.70 31.80
C SER A 6 28.83 7.47 30.39
N ILE A 7 27.81 6.65 30.23
CA ILE A 7 27.06 6.54 28.96
C ILE A 7 26.27 7.85 28.87
N SER A 8 26.68 8.70 27.92
CA SER A 8 26.09 10.02 27.73
C SER A 8 24.60 9.89 27.43
N ALA A 9 23.76 10.62 28.18
CA ALA A 9 22.32 10.71 27.98
C ALA A 9 21.92 11.09 26.53
N LEU A 10 22.84 11.71 25.80
CA LEU A 10 22.68 12.03 24.38
C LEU A 10 22.54 10.80 23.48
N THR A 11 23.25 9.70 23.81
CA THR A 11 23.22 8.47 22.98
C THR A 11 21.88 7.72 23.14
N VAL A 12 21.28 7.77 24.34
CA VAL A 12 19.99 7.16 24.61
C VAL A 12 18.87 7.96 23.94
N LEU A 13 18.95 9.29 23.90
CA LEU A 13 17.98 10.16 23.27
C LEU A 13 17.99 10.00 21.75
N SER A 14 19.15 9.82 21.12
CA SER A 14 19.25 9.56 19.67
C SER A 14 18.67 8.22 19.25
N LEU A 15 18.79 7.19 20.11
CA LEU A 15 18.23 5.85 19.81
C LEU A 15 16.69 5.82 19.93
N LEU A 16 16.12 6.68 20.79
CA LEU A 16 14.68 6.75 21.02
C LEU A 16 13.94 7.45 19.87
N VAL A 17 14.60 8.37 19.16
CA VAL A 17 14.00 9.13 18.03
C VAL A 17 13.82 8.26 16.79
N ILE A 18 14.61 7.19 16.61
CA ILE A 18 14.53 6.31 15.43
C ILE A 18 13.32 5.36 15.49
N LEU A 19 12.74 5.12 16.67
CA LEU A 19 11.62 4.19 16.85
C LEU A 19 10.23 4.78 16.55
N VAL A 20 10.12 6.09 16.28
CA VAL A 20 8.80 6.76 16.12
C VAL A 20 8.40 6.98 14.66
N ALA A 21 9.26 6.69 13.69
CA ALA A 21 9.05 7.07 12.28
C ALA A 21 8.39 5.98 11.43
N GLY A 22 7.37 5.27 11.92
CA GLY A 22 7.08 4.07 11.15
C GLY A 22 5.66 3.59 10.89
N CYS A 23 4.60 4.13 11.46
CA CYS A 23 3.37 3.32 11.41
C CYS A 23 2.30 3.74 10.41
N ALA A 24 2.13 5.01 10.09
CA ALA A 24 1.23 5.41 9.01
C ALA A 24 1.84 5.09 7.63
N GLY A 25 3.14 5.37 7.47
CA GLY A 25 3.89 5.14 6.25
C GLY A 25 4.41 3.70 6.05
N SER A 26 4.22 2.77 7.00
CA SER A 26 4.63 1.37 6.77
C SER A 26 3.81 0.75 5.65
N ALA A 27 4.40 -0.15 4.86
CA ALA A 27 3.67 -0.87 3.81
C ALA A 27 2.45 -1.61 4.38
N GLY A 28 1.39 -1.73 3.59
CA GLY A 28 0.30 -2.65 3.85
C GLY A 28 0.74 -4.08 3.65
N SER A 29 -0.14 -5.04 3.92
CA SER A 29 0.07 -6.46 3.65
C SER A 29 -0.67 -6.90 2.38
N ALA A 30 -0.16 -7.91 1.69
CA ALA A 30 -0.84 -8.54 0.57
C ALA A 30 -0.85 -10.06 0.73
N LYS A 31 -2.04 -10.63 0.57
CA LYS A 31 -2.26 -12.07 0.65
C LYS A 31 -2.76 -12.59 -0.69
N PRO A 32 -2.14 -13.62 -1.29
CA PRO A 32 -2.65 -14.22 -2.51
C PRO A 32 -3.99 -14.92 -2.25
N LEU A 33 -4.99 -14.61 -3.07
CA LEU A 33 -6.31 -15.27 -3.07
C LEU A 33 -6.34 -16.45 -4.04
N THR A 34 -5.51 -16.40 -5.09
CA THR A 34 -5.30 -17.51 -6.03
C THR A 34 -3.81 -17.80 -6.11
N ALA A 35 -3.46 -18.98 -6.62
CA ALA A 35 -2.06 -19.28 -6.93
C ALA A 35 -1.55 -18.15 -7.85
N ALA A 36 -0.65 -17.33 -7.30
CA ALA A 36 -0.02 -16.27 -8.07
C ALA A 36 0.81 -16.89 -9.19
N GLY A 37 0.75 -16.33 -10.38
CA GLY A 37 1.70 -16.65 -11.44
C GLY A 37 3.13 -16.45 -10.91
N LYS A 38 4.05 -17.25 -11.41
CA LYS A 38 5.46 -17.12 -11.01
C LYS A 38 5.95 -15.70 -11.34
N PRO A 39 6.81 -15.09 -10.51
CA PRO A 39 7.35 -13.75 -10.78
C PRO A 39 7.93 -13.61 -12.20
N GLU A 40 8.53 -14.69 -12.74
CA GLU A 40 9.05 -14.70 -14.10
C GLU A 40 7.98 -14.44 -15.17
N THR A 41 6.72 -14.77 -14.89
CA THR A 41 5.60 -14.51 -15.82
C THR A 41 5.35 -13.00 -15.96
N LEU A 42 5.63 -12.21 -14.93
CA LEU A 42 5.43 -10.77 -14.96
C LEU A 42 6.52 -10.04 -15.77
N THR A 43 7.70 -10.62 -15.94
CA THR A 43 8.84 -9.95 -16.60
C THR A 43 8.60 -9.64 -18.08
N ARG A 44 7.68 -10.33 -18.74
CA ARG A 44 7.35 -10.11 -20.16
C ARG A 44 6.62 -8.80 -20.42
N TYR A 45 5.95 -8.24 -19.39
CA TYR A 45 5.18 -7.00 -19.55
C TYR A 45 6.09 -5.80 -19.38
N THR A 46 6.09 -4.90 -20.34
CA THR A 46 6.87 -3.65 -20.34
C THR A 46 6.04 -2.43 -20.00
N LYS A 47 4.71 -2.58 -19.96
CA LYS A 47 3.74 -1.52 -19.65
C LYS A 47 2.81 -1.96 -18.52
N LEU A 48 2.29 -0.99 -17.79
CA LEU A 48 1.32 -1.18 -16.71
C LEU A 48 0.09 -0.30 -16.96
N ALA A 49 -1.08 -0.90 -16.94
CA ALA A 49 -2.36 -0.22 -16.91
C ALA A 49 -2.99 -0.40 -15.54
N LEU A 50 -3.41 0.70 -14.91
CA LEU A 50 -4.09 0.71 -13.62
C LEU A 50 -5.57 1.04 -13.82
N ALA A 51 -6.45 0.23 -13.25
CA ALA A 51 -7.88 0.50 -13.17
C ALA A 51 -8.34 0.41 -11.73
N THR A 52 -9.32 1.24 -11.35
CA THR A 52 -9.86 1.25 -9.99
C THR A 52 -11.37 1.15 -10.00
N SER A 53 -11.92 0.46 -9.03
CA SER A 53 -13.35 0.42 -8.72
C SER A 53 -13.57 0.43 -7.21
N ALA A 54 -14.79 0.67 -6.77
CA ALA A 54 -15.16 0.62 -5.36
C ALA A 54 -16.48 -0.15 -5.20
N GLN A 55 -16.56 -0.98 -4.19
CA GLN A 55 -17.72 -1.82 -3.87
C GLN A 55 -17.84 -2.04 -2.35
N GLY A 56 -18.98 -2.53 -1.91
CA GLY A 56 -19.20 -2.80 -0.48
C GLY A 56 -19.02 -1.54 0.37
N ASP A 57 -18.24 -1.62 1.43
CA ASP A 57 -17.99 -0.52 2.37
C ASP A 57 -17.13 0.62 1.78
N ALA A 58 -16.55 0.42 0.60
CA ALA A 58 -15.86 1.47 -0.15
C ALA A 58 -16.77 2.21 -1.16
N SER A 59 -18.07 1.89 -1.23
CA SER A 59 -19.01 2.46 -2.22
C SER A 59 -19.13 4.00 -2.17
N THR A 60 -18.82 4.61 -1.02
CA THR A 60 -18.81 6.07 -0.83
C THR A 60 -17.50 6.73 -1.27
N MET A 61 -16.47 5.96 -1.63
CA MET A 61 -15.19 6.46 -2.10
C MET A 61 -15.36 7.22 -3.42
N THR A 62 -14.88 8.46 -3.47
CA THR A 62 -15.05 9.30 -4.66
C THR A 62 -14.14 8.86 -5.81
N ALA A 63 -14.45 9.28 -7.03
CA ALA A 63 -13.56 9.06 -8.18
C ALA A 63 -12.18 9.70 -7.95
N ALA A 64 -12.14 10.89 -7.36
CA ALA A 64 -10.90 11.61 -7.06
C ALA A 64 -10.01 10.85 -6.06
N ASP A 65 -10.58 10.19 -5.05
CA ASP A 65 -9.83 9.36 -4.10
C ASP A 65 -9.20 8.17 -4.81
N ARG A 66 -9.96 7.50 -5.67
CA ARG A 66 -9.47 6.35 -6.45
C ARG A 66 -8.34 6.75 -7.42
N GLU A 67 -8.50 7.87 -8.12
CA GLU A 67 -7.47 8.40 -9.02
C GLU A 67 -6.20 8.79 -8.27
N ARG A 68 -6.34 9.43 -7.10
CA ARG A 68 -5.22 9.77 -6.23
C ARG A 68 -4.44 8.53 -5.82
N ILE A 69 -5.12 7.48 -5.35
CA ILE A 69 -4.46 6.23 -4.95
C ILE A 69 -3.83 5.52 -6.15
N ALA A 70 -4.47 5.50 -7.31
CA ALA A 70 -3.87 4.95 -8.53
C ALA A 70 -2.57 5.70 -8.91
N ALA A 71 -2.56 7.03 -8.79
CA ALA A 71 -1.36 7.84 -9.01
C ALA A 71 -0.27 7.55 -7.99
N LEU A 72 -0.63 7.32 -6.71
CA LEU A 72 0.30 6.89 -5.67
C LEU A 72 0.91 5.52 -6.00
N VAL A 73 0.11 4.55 -6.43
CA VAL A 73 0.60 3.23 -6.86
C VAL A 73 1.57 3.36 -8.03
N ALA A 74 1.23 4.13 -9.07
CA ALA A 74 2.11 4.37 -10.22
C ALA A 74 3.45 4.99 -9.78
N ARG A 75 3.41 5.96 -8.85
CA ARG A 75 4.61 6.56 -8.26
C ARG A 75 5.44 5.52 -7.50
N LYS A 76 4.82 4.72 -6.62
CA LYS A 76 5.50 3.68 -5.84
C LYS A 76 6.13 2.60 -6.72
N VAL A 77 5.48 2.20 -7.80
CA VAL A 77 6.07 1.29 -8.79
C VAL A 77 7.35 1.86 -9.37
N LYS A 78 7.36 3.15 -9.75
CA LYS A 78 8.56 3.83 -10.26
C LYS A 78 9.64 4.00 -9.21
N GLU A 79 9.27 4.28 -7.95
CA GLU A 79 10.22 4.41 -6.84
C GLU A 79 10.91 3.07 -6.52
N LEU A 80 10.14 1.98 -6.44
CA LEU A 80 10.65 0.65 -6.10
C LEU A 80 11.42 -0.03 -7.24
N ALA A 81 11.03 0.23 -8.49
CA ALA A 81 11.63 -0.38 -9.67
C ALA A 81 11.58 0.59 -10.87
N PRO A 82 12.50 1.59 -10.94
CA PRO A 82 12.43 2.69 -11.91
C PRO A 82 12.41 2.24 -13.39
N ASN A 83 13.06 1.13 -13.70
CA ASN A 83 13.22 0.63 -15.07
C ASN A 83 12.34 -0.58 -15.38
N ARG A 84 11.39 -0.92 -14.50
CA ARG A 84 10.58 -2.13 -14.65
C ARG A 84 9.52 -2.00 -15.74
N PHE A 85 8.86 -0.86 -15.82
CA PHE A 85 7.88 -0.54 -16.84
C PHE A 85 8.29 0.73 -17.58
N ALA A 86 8.25 0.69 -18.91
CA ALA A 86 8.48 1.85 -19.75
C ALA A 86 7.32 2.86 -19.63
N ASP A 87 6.09 2.35 -19.44
CA ASP A 87 4.89 3.13 -19.20
C ASP A 87 4.09 2.54 -18.04
N VAL A 88 3.70 3.37 -17.07
CA VAL A 88 2.86 3.00 -15.90
C VAL A 88 1.46 3.62 -15.95
N ALA A 89 1.07 4.18 -17.08
CA ALA A 89 -0.24 4.76 -17.32
C ALA A 89 -0.80 4.31 -18.68
N ALA A 90 -0.44 3.11 -19.13
CA ALA A 90 -0.87 2.57 -20.43
C ALA A 90 -2.40 2.50 -20.47
N THR A 91 -2.97 3.04 -21.56
CA THR A 91 -4.43 3.04 -21.78
C THR A 91 -4.85 2.01 -22.81
N THR A 92 -3.93 1.58 -23.67
CA THR A 92 -4.21 0.63 -24.75
C THR A 92 -3.83 -0.78 -24.31
N PRO A 93 -4.75 -1.74 -24.37
CA PRO A 93 -4.42 -3.14 -24.13
C PRO A 93 -3.62 -3.69 -25.29
N ASP A 94 -2.39 -4.13 -25.00
CA ASP A 94 -1.54 -4.87 -25.93
C ASP A 94 -0.89 -6.05 -25.19
N SER A 95 -0.15 -6.89 -25.93
CA SER A 95 0.48 -8.10 -25.37
C SER A 95 1.62 -7.81 -24.37
N GLU A 96 2.08 -6.57 -24.30
CA GLU A 96 3.13 -6.12 -23.37
C GLU A 96 2.57 -5.38 -22.16
N THR A 97 1.25 -5.22 -22.07
CA THR A 97 0.60 -4.47 -20.99
C THR A 97 0.08 -5.43 -19.92
N LEU A 98 0.60 -5.28 -18.70
CA LEU A 98 0.02 -5.86 -17.50
C LEU A 98 -1.16 -4.97 -17.04
N HIS A 99 -2.33 -5.55 -16.90
CA HIS A 99 -3.48 -4.84 -16.33
C HIS A 99 -3.61 -5.18 -14.85
N ALA A 100 -3.60 -4.15 -14.00
CA ALA A 100 -3.85 -4.28 -12.57
C ALA A 100 -5.15 -3.54 -12.23
N THR A 101 -6.16 -4.29 -11.82
CA THR A 101 -7.45 -3.76 -11.35
C THR A 101 -7.45 -3.77 -9.82
N ILE A 102 -7.67 -2.61 -9.21
CA ILE A 102 -7.76 -2.40 -7.76
C ILE A 102 -9.23 -2.19 -7.42
N ALA A 103 -9.89 -3.20 -6.92
CA ALA A 103 -11.28 -3.14 -6.48
C ALA A 103 -11.32 -2.90 -4.97
N PHE A 104 -11.52 -1.64 -4.55
CA PHE A 104 -11.64 -1.29 -3.14
C PHE A 104 -12.88 -1.94 -2.54
N THR A 105 -12.71 -2.61 -1.41
CA THR A 105 -13.78 -3.27 -0.64
C THR A 105 -14.06 -2.53 0.66
N ARG A 106 -13.08 -1.80 1.20
CA ARG A 106 -13.22 -0.96 2.38
C ARG A 106 -12.34 0.29 2.25
N TYR A 107 -12.93 1.44 2.58
CA TYR A 107 -12.22 2.72 2.67
C TYR A 107 -12.85 3.50 3.84
N ASP A 108 -12.26 3.36 5.03
CA ASP A 108 -12.84 3.81 6.28
C ASP A 108 -11.82 4.62 7.09
N GLU A 109 -12.09 5.89 7.28
CA GLU A 109 -11.26 6.79 8.10
C GLU A 109 -11.37 6.47 9.60
N GLY A 110 -12.35 5.68 10.00
CA GLY A 110 -12.60 5.36 11.39
C GLY A 110 -13.01 6.59 12.21
N ASN A 111 -12.69 6.59 13.50
CA ASN A 111 -13.03 7.67 14.40
C ASN A 111 -11.79 8.27 15.08
N ALA A 112 -11.42 9.50 14.69
CA ALA A 112 -10.22 10.19 15.20
C ALA A 112 -10.25 10.40 16.73
N PHE A 113 -11.42 10.72 17.29
CA PHE A 113 -11.57 10.91 18.75
C PHE A 113 -11.38 9.57 19.49
N ALA A 114 -11.93 8.47 18.97
CA ALA A 114 -11.71 7.15 19.54
C ALA A 114 -10.23 6.75 19.48
N ARG A 115 -9.53 7.02 18.36
CA ARG A 115 -8.07 6.80 18.26
C ARG A 115 -7.29 7.64 19.27
N PHE A 116 -7.69 8.91 19.46
CA PHE A 116 -7.04 9.79 20.43
C PHE A 116 -7.17 9.27 21.88
N MET A 117 -8.38 8.90 22.29
CA MET A 117 -8.72 8.53 23.68
C MET A 117 -8.44 7.08 24.01
N LEU A 118 -8.64 6.17 23.06
CA LEU A 118 -8.67 4.73 23.28
C LEU A 118 -7.82 4.03 22.22
N ALA A 119 -6.55 3.76 22.53
CA ALA A 119 -5.63 3.07 21.65
C ALA A 119 -6.26 1.75 21.14
N GLY A 120 -6.20 1.54 19.81
CA GLY A 120 -6.77 0.36 19.16
C GLY A 120 -8.24 0.48 18.73
N LEU A 121 -8.95 1.56 19.09
CA LEU A 121 -10.30 1.84 18.61
C LEU A 121 -10.30 2.93 17.55
N GLY A 122 -11.33 2.97 16.68
CA GLY A 122 -11.49 3.97 15.62
C GLY A 122 -10.43 3.87 14.52
N GLN A 123 -9.97 2.67 14.21
CA GLN A 123 -8.91 2.38 13.24
C GLN A 123 -9.25 2.90 11.85
N ILE A 124 -8.21 3.25 11.08
CA ILE A 124 -8.33 3.52 9.65
C ILE A 124 -8.08 2.22 8.89
N HIS A 125 -8.93 1.94 7.90
CA HIS A 125 -8.81 0.74 7.05
C HIS A 125 -8.91 1.10 5.58
N ILE A 126 -7.99 0.50 4.79
CA ILE A 126 -8.06 0.50 3.33
C ILE A 126 -7.83 -0.94 2.88
N ASP A 127 -8.86 -1.56 2.30
CA ASP A 127 -8.81 -2.93 1.82
C ASP A 127 -9.25 -2.98 0.35
N ALA A 128 -8.57 -3.79 -0.46
CA ALA A 128 -8.92 -4.00 -1.86
C ALA A 128 -8.55 -5.41 -2.34
N GLU A 129 -9.28 -5.90 -3.33
CA GLU A 129 -8.86 -7.00 -4.18
C GLU A 129 -8.06 -6.44 -5.36
N VAL A 130 -6.84 -6.92 -5.56
CA VAL A 130 -5.98 -6.58 -6.69
C VAL A 130 -5.91 -7.77 -7.64
N THR A 131 -6.39 -7.57 -8.86
CA THR A 131 -6.35 -8.58 -9.93
C THR A 131 -5.31 -8.17 -10.96
N LEU A 132 -4.35 -9.05 -11.22
CA LEU A 132 -3.38 -8.93 -12.31
C LEU A 132 -3.83 -9.80 -13.48
N GLU A 133 -3.96 -9.21 -14.66
CA GLU A 133 -4.48 -9.90 -15.85
C GLU A 133 -3.74 -9.52 -17.14
N ASP A 134 -3.68 -10.48 -18.04
CA ASP A 134 -3.38 -10.25 -19.46
C ASP A 134 -4.70 -10.19 -20.21
N ARG A 135 -5.10 -9.00 -20.66
CA ARG A 135 -6.38 -8.81 -21.36
C ARG A 135 -6.38 -9.35 -22.78
N VAL A 136 -5.22 -9.42 -23.41
CA VAL A 136 -5.11 -9.99 -24.77
C VAL A 136 -5.30 -11.50 -24.73
N LEU A 137 -4.68 -12.17 -23.76
CA LEU A 137 -4.82 -13.61 -23.56
C LEU A 137 -6.05 -13.98 -22.70
N GLN A 138 -6.78 -13.00 -22.18
CA GLN A 138 -7.92 -13.18 -21.26
C GLN A 138 -7.55 -14.07 -20.07
N THR A 139 -6.34 -13.90 -19.53
CA THR A 139 -5.80 -14.75 -18.46
C THR A 139 -5.57 -13.94 -17.19
N VAL A 140 -6.14 -14.41 -16.08
CA VAL A 140 -5.82 -13.90 -14.74
C VAL A 140 -4.47 -14.48 -14.31
N ILE A 141 -3.50 -13.62 -14.02
CA ILE A 141 -2.16 -13.97 -13.60
C ILE A 141 -2.13 -14.20 -12.08
N GLY A 142 -2.92 -13.42 -11.34
CA GLY A 142 -3.05 -13.56 -9.89
C GLY A 142 -4.09 -12.61 -9.32
N LYS A 143 -4.62 -12.99 -8.16
CA LYS A 143 -5.52 -12.18 -7.33
C LYS A 143 -4.96 -12.09 -5.93
N PHE A 144 -5.03 -10.92 -5.33
CA PHE A 144 -4.48 -10.62 -4.02
C PHE A 144 -5.48 -9.79 -3.21
N GLU A 145 -5.61 -10.11 -1.95
CA GLU A 145 -6.20 -9.21 -0.96
C GLU A 145 -5.09 -8.31 -0.44
N VAL A 146 -5.25 -7.00 -0.60
CA VAL A 146 -4.32 -6.00 -0.07
C VAL A 146 -5.02 -5.21 1.02
N THR A 147 -4.40 -5.16 2.19
CA THR A 147 -4.97 -4.49 3.36
C THR A 147 -3.98 -3.52 3.98
N LYS A 148 -4.49 -2.41 4.47
CA LYS A 148 -3.73 -1.46 5.30
C LYS A 148 -4.60 -0.99 6.44
N THR A 149 -4.13 -1.28 7.66
CA THR A 149 -4.78 -0.82 8.90
C THR A 149 -3.85 0.11 9.65
N PHE A 150 -4.40 1.21 10.16
CA PHE A 150 -3.73 2.10 11.10
C PHE A 150 -4.50 2.14 12.42
N ALA A 151 -3.82 1.71 13.50
CA ALA A 151 -4.44 1.45 14.81
C ALA A 151 -3.79 2.20 15.99
N TRP A 152 -2.92 3.18 15.72
CA TRP A 152 -2.22 3.91 16.80
C TRP A 152 -3.14 4.87 17.55
N GLY A 153 -2.83 5.06 18.81
CA GLY A 153 -3.58 5.93 19.73
C GLY A 153 -2.88 7.24 20.04
N GLY A 154 -3.49 8.01 20.98
CA GLY A 154 -2.98 9.29 21.46
C GLY A 154 -3.01 10.40 20.41
N ILE A 155 -2.21 11.43 20.63
CA ILE A 155 -2.18 12.63 19.75
C ILE A 155 -1.88 12.24 18.29
N TYR A 156 -0.91 11.35 18.08
CA TYR A 156 -0.57 10.87 16.75
C TYR A 156 -1.73 10.14 16.08
N GLY A 157 -2.39 9.21 16.80
CA GLY A 157 -3.56 8.50 16.28
C GLY A 157 -4.75 9.41 15.94
N GLY A 158 -5.01 10.40 16.79
CA GLY A 158 -6.07 11.39 16.55
C GLY A 158 -5.79 12.34 15.39
N ALA A 159 -4.52 12.67 15.14
CA ALA A 159 -4.09 13.57 14.07
C ALA A 159 -3.98 12.89 12.69
N THR A 160 -3.75 11.57 12.65
CA THR A 160 -3.60 10.82 11.40
C THR A 160 -4.91 10.75 10.64
N ARG A 161 -4.85 11.03 9.34
CA ARG A 161 -5.98 10.95 8.39
C ARG A 161 -5.79 9.78 7.44
N ILE A 162 -6.87 9.40 6.74
CA ILE A 162 -6.82 8.29 5.79
C ILE A 162 -5.79 8.53 4.67
N ASN A 163 -5.60 9.76 4.23
CA ASN A 163 -4.61 10.10 3.19
C ASN A 163 -3.16 9.80 3.63
N ASP A 164 -2.87 9.86 4.93
CA ASP A 164 -1.54 9.51 5.47
C ASP A 164 -1.28 8.00 5.41
N VAL A 165 -2.35 7.19 5.32
CA VAL A 165 -2.31 5.72 5.30
C VAL A 165 -2.28 5.19 3.86
N GLU A 166 -2.76 5.96 2.88
CA GLU A 166 -2.82 5.60 1.47
C GLU A 166 -1.44 5.26 0.89
N GLU A 167 -0.37 5.93 1.32
CA GLU A 167 0.98 5.64 0.83
C GLU A 167 1.42 4.22 1.16
N GLY A 168 1.15 3.74 2.39
CA GLY A 168 1.47 2.37 2.78
C GLY A 168 0.63 1.34 2.03
N PHE A 169 -0.65 1.64 1.76
CA PHE A 169 -1.49 0.82 0.91
C PHE A 169 -0.95 0.76 -0.53
N ALA A 170 -0.63 1.93 -1.12
CA ALA A 170 -0.10 2.02 -2.48
C ALA A 170 1.23 1.28 -2.64
N GLU A 171 2.08 1.29 -1.61
CA GLU A 171 3.33 0.52 -1.61
C GLU A 171 3.06 -0.99 -1.65
N ALA A 172 2.09 -1.49 -0.87
CA ALA A 172 1.73 -2.91 -0.90
C ALA A 172 1.20 -3.34 -2.28
N VAL A 173 0.33 -2.52 -2.90
CA VAL A 173 -0.15 -2.76 -4.26
C VAL A 173 1.01 -2.75 -5.26
N ALA A 174 1.94 -1.79 -5.16
CA ALA A 174 3.11 -1.71 -6.03
C ALA A 174 3.99 -2.96 -5.92
N LYS A 175 4.21 -3.48 -4.71
CA LYS A 175 4.93 -4.74 -4.49
C LYS A 175 4.23 -5.92 -5.18
N VAL A 176 2.90 -6.03 -5.08
CA VAL A 176 2.11 -7.05 -5.79
C VAL A 176 2.32 -6.97 -7.29
N VAL A 177 2.22 -5.77 -7.89
CA VAL A 177 2.43 -5.53 -9.32
C VAL A 177 3.85 -5.90 -9.77
N LEU A 178 4.83 -5.69 -8.89
CA LEU A 178 6.23 -6.02 -9.15
C LEU A 178 6.56 -7.50 -8.89
N GLY A 179 5.61 -8.31 -8.38
CA GLY A 179 5.84 -9.70 -7.99
C GLY A 179 6.73 -9.84 -6.76
N GLN A 180 6.79 -8.82 -5.92
CA GLN A 180 7.55 -8.79 -4.68
C GLN A 180 6.64 -9.19 -3.49
N PRO A 181 7.17 -9.79 -2.41
CA PRO A 181 6.39 -10.05 -1.21
C PRO A 181 5.98 -8.71 -0.56
N ALA A 182 4.72 -8.60 -0.17
CA ALA A 182 4.21 -7.54 0.69
C ALA A 182 3.83 -8.18 2.03
N GLU A 183 4.68 -7.97 3.03
CA GLU A 183 4.50 -8.46 4.40
C GLU A 183 3.53 -7.57 5.18
#